data_2967211d1777e070b390cbc6fe193fe7
#
_entry.id   2967211d1777e070b390cbc6fe193fe7
#
_cell.length_a   1.000
_cell.length_b   1.000
_cell.length_c   1.000
_cell.angle_alpha   90.00
_cell.angle_beta   90.00
_cell.angle_gamma   90.00
#
_symmetry.space_group_name_H-M   'P 1'
#
loop_
_entity.id
_entity.type
_entity.pdbx_description
1 polymer ?
#
loop_
_entity_poly.entity_id
_entity_poly.type
_entity_poly.pdbx_seq_one_letter_code
_entity_poly.pdbx_strand_id
1 'polypeptide(L)'
;VKPKVLIANRGEIAVRIMRTCREMGIPSVAVYSDADRDALHVEMADQAFRIGPPLASASYLSIEAVLDAARRAKATLIHPGYGFLAERAAFAEAVGEAGLTFVGPSPGAIETMGDKAAARLVADASGMPMVPGTPEPVDTKQARKQAERIGFPLLVKASFGGGGKGMHIVRDAAHLEEALKRGAREARSYFGRPEVFLERYVDRAHHVEAQILADTHGNVVFLGERDCTVQRRYQKLIEETPSTAIDDAMRERFADAAVALVRET
;
A
#
# COMPACT_ATOMS: atom_id res chain seq x y z
N VAL A 1 22.28 -21.59 -3.27
CA VAL A 1 21.56 -21.90 -2.01
C VAL A 1 20.09 -22.15 -2.39
N LYS A 2 19.47 -23.21 -1.84
CA LYS A 2 18.04 -23.46 -2.10
C LYS A 2 17.20 -22.35 -1.44
N PRO A 3 16.19 -21.81 -2.13
CA PRO A 3 15.33 -20.76 -1.58
C PRO A 3 14.58 -21.27 -0.33
N LYS A 4 14.48 -20.42 0.69
CA LYS A 4 13.64 -20.60 1.88
C LYS A 4 13.02 -19.26 2.22
N VAL A 5 11.69 -19.19 2.28
CA VAL A 5 10.93 -17.95 2.46
C VAL A 5 10.48 -17.78 3.89
N LEU A 6 10.92 -16.72 4.57
CA LEU A 6 10.27 -16.26 5.78
C LEU A 6 9.10 -15.31 5.39
N ILE A 7 7.93 -15.57 5.95
CA ILE A 7 6.74 -14.76 5.72
C ILE A 7 6.57 -13.81 6.91
N ALA A 8 6.90 -12.53 6.69
CA ALA A 8 6.84 -11.49 7.71
C ALA A 8 5.41 -10.94 7.88
N ASN A 9 4.46 -11.84 8.06
CA ASN A 9 3.04 -11.54 8.19
C ASN A 9 2.32 -12.66 8.96
N ARG A 10 1.00 -12.56 9.10
CA ARG A 10 0.16 -13.52 9.83
C ARG A 10 -1.17 -13.76 9.09
N GLY A 11 -1.98 -14.68 9.63
CA GLY A 11 -3.36 -14.89 9.19
C GLY A 11 -3.47 -15.40 7.76
N GLU A 12 -4.50 -14.95 7.04
CA GLU A 12 -4.85 -15.48 5.72
C GLU A 12 -3.78 -15.22 4.65
N ILE A 13 -3.10 -14.05 4.69
CA ILE A 13 -2.07 -13.75 3.69
C ILE A 13 -0.84 -14.66 3.88
N ALA A 14 -0.45 -14.95 5.12
CA ALA A 14 0.62 -15.89 5.37
C ALA A 14 0.27 -17.29 4.85
N VAL A 15 -0.95 -17.77 5.11
CA VAL A 15 -1.48 -19.02 4.57
C VAL A 15 -1.47 -19.03 3.04
N ARG A 16 -1.89 -17.92 2.41
CA ARG A 16 -1.93 -17.79 0.94
C ARG A 16 -0.53 -17.92 0.33
N ILE A 17 0.45 -17.26 0.93
CA ILE A 17 1.85 -17.34 0.47
C ILE A 17 2.39 -18.77 0.68
N MET A 18 2.15 -19.39 1.83
CA MET A 18 2.59 -20.75 2.13
C MET A 18 2.05 -21.79 1.15
N ARG A 19 0.79 -21.65 0.71
CA ARG A 19 0.22 -22.54 -0.31
C ARG A 19 1.05 -22.51 -1.59
N THR A 20 1.38 -21.34 -2.09
CA THR A 20 2.21 -21.20 -3.29
C THR A 20 3.64 -21.71 -3.04
N CYS A 21 4.25 -21.41 -1.89
CA CYS A 21 5.56 -21.96 -1.54
C CYS A 21 5.55 -23.48 -1.57
N ARG A 22 4.50 -24.10 -1.04
CA ARG A 22 4.33 -25.57 -1.05
C ARG A 22 4.20 -26.13 -2.47
N GLU A 23 3.39 -25.49 -3.33
CA GLU A 23 3.23 -25.87 -4.74
C GLU A 23 4.54 -25.77 -5.52
N MET A 24 5.40 -24.80 -5.18
CA MET A 24 6.73 -24.60 -5.76
C MET A 24 7.83 -25.43 -5.11
N GLY A 25 7.54 -26.21 -4.07
CA GLY A 25 8.54 -26.99 -3.31
C GLY A 25 9.53 -26.10 -2.54
N ILE A 26 9.12 -24.88 -2.16
CA ILE A 26 9.96 -23.93 -1.41
C ILE A 26 9.58 -23.99 0.07
N PRO A 27 10.51 -24.30 0.99
CA PRO A 27 10.26 -24.29 2.41
C PRO A 27 9.82 -22.91 2.93
N SER A 28 8.80 -22.90 3.77
CA SER A 28 8.20 -21.71 4.38
C SER A 28 8.52 -21.59 5.87
N VAL A 29 8.69 -20.35 6.32
CA VAL A 29 8.95 -20.02 7.73
C VAL A 29 7.89 -19.03 8.18
N ALA A 30 7.13 -19.37 9.20
CA ALA A 30 6.21 -18.46 9.87
C ALA A 30 6.90 -17.64 10.97
N VAL A 31 6.40 -16.44 11.21
CA VAL A 31 6.63 -15.71 12.45
C VAL A 31 5.31 -15.53 13.19
N TYR A 32 5.35 -15.49 14.53
CA TYR A 32 4.13 -15.33 15.32
C TYR A 32 4.36 -14.56 16.62
N SER A 33 3.35 -13.77 17.00
CA SER A 33 3.24 -13.22 18.35
C SER A 33 2.65 -14.25 19.31
N ASP A 34 2.73 -14.01 20.62
CA ASP A 34 2.14 -14.90 21.61
C ASP A 34 0.64 -15.15 21.40
N ALA A 35 -0.09 -14.19 20.84
CA ALA A 35 -1.52 -14.32 20.54
C ALA A 35 -1.80 -15.25 19.35
N ASP A 36 -0.84 -15.44 18.46
CA ASP A 36 -1.01 -16.20 17.22
C ASP A 36 -0.32 -17.58 17.27
N ARG A 37 0.12 -18.04 18.44
CA ARG A 37 0.87 -19.29 18.63
C ARG A 37 0.21 -20.49 17.96
N ASP A 38 -1.11 -20.60 18.08
CA ASP A 38 -1.91 -21.72 17.58
C ASP A 38 -2.67 -21.36 16.29
N ALA A 39 -2.24 -20.29 15.59
CA ALA A 39 -2.87 -19.85 14.37
C ALA A 39 -2.51 -20.77 13.18
N LEU A 40 -3.44 -20.92 12.23
CA LEU A 40 -3.31 -21.80 11.07
C LEU A 40 -2.00 -21.60 10.29
N HIS A 41 -1.52 -20.36 10.13
CA HIS A 41 -0.27 -20.09 9.41
C HIS A 41 0.96 -20.64 10.15
N VAL A 42 0.92 -20.74 11.49
CA VAL A 42 1.98 -21.34 12.30
C VAL A 42 2.00 -22.86 12.14
N GLU A 43 0.82 -23.47 12.14
CA GLU A 43 0.65 -24.91 11.94
C GLU A 43 1.06 -25.35 10.52
N MET A 44 0.77 -24.54 9.51
CA MET A 44 1.05 -24.85 8.10
C MET A 44 2.51 -24.71 7.68
N ALA A 45 3.31 -23.91 8.39
CA ALA A 45 4.68 -23.61 8.03
C ALA A 45 5.63 -24.80 8.32
N ASP A 46 6.70 -24.92 7.53
CA ASP A 46 7.74 -25.91 7.78
C ASP A 46 8.55 -25.59 9.06
N GLN A 47 8.67 -24.32 9.41
CA GLN A 47 9.26 -23.80 10.64
C GLN A 47 8.48 -22.58 11.12
N ALA A 48 8.45 -22.38 12.43
CA ALA A 48 7.81 -21.20 13.01
C ALA A 48 8.64 -20.61 14.15
N PHE A 49 8.71 -19.28 14.22
CA PHE A 49 9.48 -18.56 15.22
C PHE A 49 8.63 -17.50 15.93
N ARG A 50 8.67 -17.54 17.25
CA ARG A 50 8.09 -16.49 18.08
C ARG A 50 8.89 -15.19 17.90
N ILE A 51 8.20 -14.07 17.65
CA ILE A 51 8.82 -12.76 17.44
C ILE A 51 8.42 -11.72 18.52
N GLY A 52 7.60 -12.06 19.48
CA GLY A 52 7.28 -11.15 20.57
C GLY A 52 5.90 -11.33 21.19
N PRO A 53 5.50 -10.38 22.08
CA PRO A 53 4.18 -10.36 22.73
C PRO A 53 3.07 -10.01 21.72
N PRO A 54 1.76 -10.04 22.13
CA PRO A 54 0.63 -9.78 21.24
C PRO A 54 0.64 -8.41 20.55
N LEU A 55 1.27 -7.40 21.18
CA LEU A 55 1.30 -6.05 20.64
C LEU A 55 2.14 -6.00 19.35
N ALA A 56 1.54 -5.54 18.25
CA ALA A 56 2.18 -5.52 16.93
C ALA A 56 3.50 -4.70 16.91
N SER A 57 3.57 -3.57 17.63
CA SER A 57 4.79 -2.76 17.76
C SER A 57 5.97 -3.51 18.43
N ALA A 58 5.68 -4.53 19.20
CA ALA A 58 6.69 -5.35 19.88
C ALA A 58 6.86 -6.76 19.23
N SER A 59 6.28 -6.97 18.08
CA SER A 59 6.32 -8.24 17.33
C SER A 59 6.38 -8.00 15.80
N TYR A 60 5.25 -7.99 15.10
CA TYR A 60 5.16 -7.89 13.64
C TYR A 60 5.69 -6.58 13.04
N LEU A 61 5.81 -5.50 13.81
CA LEU A 61 6.42 -4.23 13.42
C LEU A 61 7.87 -4.07 13.91
N SER A 62 8.45 -5.10 14.55
CA SER A 62 9.85 -5.12 14.95
C SER A 62 10.71 -5.70 13.84
N ILE A 63 11.42 -4.85 13.11
CA ILE A 63 12.39 -5.25 12.07
C ILE A 63 13.42 -6.21 12.65
N GLU A 64 13.96 -5.88 13.80
CA GLU A 64 14.99 -6.69 14.48
C GLU A 64 14.49 -8.11 14.78
N ALA A 65 13.27 -8.26 15.34
CA ALA A 65 12.70 -9.56 15.68
C ALA A 65 12.45 -10.42 14.44
N VAL A 66 12.01 -9.81 13.33
CA VAL A 66 11.80 -10.52 12.06
C VAL A 66 13.13 -10.96 11.45
N LEU A 67 14.14 -10.09 11.44
CA LEU A 67 15.48 -10.43 10.92
C LEU A 67 16.19 -11.47 11.79
N ASP A 68 16.01 -11.44 13.12
CA ASP A 68 16.52 -12.50 14.00
C ASP A 68 15.88 -13.85 13.68
N ALA A 69 14.58 -13.90 13.50
CA ALA A 69 13.87 -15.11 13.07
C ALA A 69 14.38 -15.60 11.70
N ALA A 70 14.65 -14.71 10.75
CA ALA A 70 15.17 -15.06 9.44
C ALA A 70 16.58 -15.68 9.53
N ARG A 71 17.47 -15.10 10.34
CA ARG A 71 18.81 -15.65 10.59
C ARG A 71 18.74 -17.03 11.22
N ARG A 72 17.93 -17.22 12.26
CA ARG A 72 17.75 -18.51 12.97
C ARG A 72 17.16 -19.57 12.05
N ALA A 73 16.23 -19.18 11.20
CA ALA A 73 15.62 -20.06 10.20
C ALA A 73 16.57 -20.38 9.03
N LYS A 74 17.65 -19.62 8.86
CA LYS A 74 18.49 -19.62 7.64
C LYS A 74 17.62 -19.37 6.39
N ALA A 75 16.69 -18.44 6.50
CA ALA A 75 15.90 -17.98 5.36
C ALA A 75 16.78 -17.23 4.35
N THR A 76 16.43 -17.28 3.08
CA THR A 76 17.13 -16.57 2.00
C THR A 76 16.30 -15.45 1.42
N LEU A 77 14.96 -15.51 1.63
CA LEU A 77 14.01 -14.52 1.16
C LEU A 77 13.06 -14.13 2.30
N ILE A 78 12.60 -12.89 2.28
CA ILE A 78 11.52 -12.42 3.16
C ILE A 78 10.36 -11.93 2.29
N HIS A 79 9.18 -12.52 2.47
CA HIS A 79 7.95 -12.07 1.87
C HIS A 79 7.13 -11.30 2.92
N PRO A 80 6.92 -9.99 2.75
CA PRO A 80 6.24 -9.18 3.77
C PRO A 80 4.71 -9.34 3.76
N GLY A 81 4.12 -9.95 2.73
CA GLY A 81 2.68 -9.91 2.50
C GLY A 81 2.21 -8.50 2.19
N TYR A 82 1.17 -8.03 2.88
CA TYR A 82 0.67 -6.66 2.85
C TYR A 82 0.48 -6.10 4.26
N GLY A 83 0.46 -4.77 4.42
CA GLY A 83 0.39 -4.12 5.74
C GLY A 83 1.66 -4.36 6.58
N PHE A 84 1.61 -4.13 7.88
CA PHE A 84 2.75 -4.21 8.81
C PHE A 84 4.02 -3.55 8.25
N LEU A 85 5.05 -4.35 7.94
CA LEU A 85 6.33 -3.88 7.41
C LEU A 85 6.39 -3.83 5.87
N ALA A 86 5.35 -4.28 5.16
CA ALA A 86 5.37 -4.35 3.69
C ALA A 86 5.54 -2.98 3.01
N GLU A 87 5.02 -1.92 3.64
CA GLU A 87 5.08 -0.54 3.15
C GLU A 87 6.17 0.29 3.85
N ARG A 88 7.16 -0.36 4.45
CA ARG A 88 8.26 0.29 5.16
C ARG A 88 9.57 0.16 4.38
N ALA A 89 10.02 1.24 3.74
CA ALA A 89 11.29 1.28 3.00
C ALA A 89 12.47 0.81 3.87
N ALA A 90 12.54 1.28 5.13
CA ALA A 90 13.56 0.87 6.08
C ALA A 90 13.60 -0.66 6.35
N PHE A 91 12.47 -1.36 6.21
CA PHE A 91 12.46 -2.82 6.33
C PHE A 91 13.06 -3.49 5.09
N ALA A 92 12.68 -3.04 3.91
CA ALA A 92 13.25 -3.58 2.66
C ALA A 92 14.77 -3.34 2.59
N GLU A 93 15.23 -2.16 3.04
CA GLU A 93 16.65 -1.83 3.16
C GLU A 93 17.37 -2.76 4.14
N ALA A 94 16.85 -2.91 5.36
CA ALA A 94 17.44 -3.78 6.39
C ALA A 94 17.48 -5.27 5.97
N VAL A 95 16.51 -5.73 5.17
CA VAL A 95 16.52 -7.08 4.58
C VAL A 95 17.69 -7.22 3.59
N GLY A 96 17.90 -6.21 2.73
CA GLY A 96 19.02 -6.18 1.77
C GLY A 96 20.38 -6.13 2.49
N GLU A 97 20.53 -5.28 3.50
CA GLU A 97 21.74 -5.17 4.33
C GLU A 97 22.06 -6.50 5.06
N ALA A 98 21.03 -7.27 5.44
CA ALA A 98 21.20 -8.59 6.02
C ALA A 98 21.60 -9.68 4.99
N GLY A 99 21.79 -9.33 3.71
CA GLY A 99 22.11 -10.25 2.62
C GLY A 99 20.94 -11.15 2.21
N LEU A 100 19.71 -10.74 2.50
CA LEU A 100 18.48 -11.45 2.15
C LEU A 100 17.77 -10.78 0.98
N THR A 101 16.96 -11.54 0.24
CA THR A 101 16.11 -10.98 -0.82
C THR A 101 14.77 -10.57 -0.25
N PHE A 102 14.42 -9.29 -0.42
CA PHE A 102 13.07 -8.79 -0.14
C PHE A 102 12.15 -9.12 -1.33
N VAL A 103 11.07 -9.84 -1.08
CA VAL A 103 10.06 -10.16 -2.11
C VAL A 103 9.07 -9.00 -2.18
N GLY A 104 9.40 -8.01 -2.96
CA GLY A 104 8.65 -6.76 -3.07
C GLY A 104 9.46 -5.70 -3.82
N PRO A 105 8.92 -4.46 -3.89
CA PRO A 105 9.59 -3.37 -4.57
C PRO A 105 10.88 -2.93 -3.86
N SER A 106 11.69 -2.13 -4.55
CA SER A 106 12.90 -1.53 -3.97
C SER A 106 12.55 -0.58 -2.81
N PRO A 107 13.47 -0.32 -1.86
CA PRO A 107 13.26 0.68 -0.82
C PRO A 107 12.86 2.05 -1.38
N GLY A 108 13.52 2.49 -2.47
CA GLY A 108 13.21 3.75 -3.14
C GLY A 108 11.80 3.79 -3.73
N ALA A 109 11.35 2.70 -4.36
CA ALA A 109 10.00 2.61 -4.89
C ALA A 109 8.94 2.65 -3.76
N ILE A 110 9.20 1.97 -2.63
CA ILE A 110 8.30 2.02 -1.46
C ILE A 110 8.22 3.44 -0.91
N GLU A 111 9.33 4.15 -0.78
CA GLU A 111 9.39 5.52 -0.26
C GLU A 111 8.66 6.48 -1.19
N THR A 112 8.97 6.45 -2.49
CA THR A 112 8.38 7.31 -3.51
C THR A 112 6.87 7.11 -3.61
N MET A 113 6.40 5.88 -3.67
CA MET A 113 4.97 5.57 -3.79
C MET A 113 4.22 5.70 -2.46
N GLY A 114 4.91 5.65 -1.34
CA GLY A 114 4.37 5.93 -0.01
C GLY A 114 4.12 7.41 0.27
N ASP A 115 4.83 8.31 -0.41
CA ASP A 115 4.61 9.76 -0.35
C ASP A 115 3.67 10.21 -1.47
N LYS A 116 2.49 10.74 -1.11
CA LYS A 116 1.47 11.15 -2.08
C LYS A 116 1.92 12.27 -3.01
N ALA A 117 2.80 13.17 -2.54
CA ALA A 117 3.32 14.25 -3.38
C ALA A 117 4.33 13.71 -4.39
N ALA A 118 5.26 12.86 -3.94
CA ALA A 118 6.22 12.19 -4.81
C ALA A 118 5.51 11.28 -5.82
N ALA A 119 4.55 10.46 -5.38
CA ALA A 119 3.77 9.60 -6.27
C ALA A 119 3.01 10.39 -7.35
N ARG A 120 2.46 11.58 -7.01
CA ARG A 120 1.82 12.44 -8.02
C ARG A 120 2.80 13.00 -9.05
N LEU A 121 4.01 13.36 -8.64
CA LEU A 121 5.06 13.81 -9.58
C LEU A 121 5.46 12.71 -10.55
N VAL A 122 5.63 11.47 -10.06
CA VAL A 122 5.92 10.31 -10.90
C VAL A 122 4.74 10.02 -11.85
N ALA A 123 3.50 10.11 -11.36
CA ALA A 123 2.30 9.92 -12.18
C ALA A 123 2.21 10.97 -13.30
N ASP A 124 2.53 12.23 -13.00
CA ASP A 124 2.56 13.32 -14.00
C ASP A 124 3.65 13.08 -15.04
N ALA A 125 4.86 12.73 -14.61
CA ALA A 125 5.99 12.42 -15.49
C ALA A 125 5.71 11.23 -16.41
N SER A 126 5.01 10.19 -15.92
CA SER A 126 4.63 9.02 -16.72
C SER A 126 3.42 9.25 -17.64
N GLY A 127 2.79 10.44 -17.60
CA GLY A 127 1.58 10.75 -18.37
C GLY A 127 0.32 10.02 -17.88
N MET A 128 0.33 9.51 -16.66
CA MET A 128 -0.83 8.83 -16.07
C MET A 128 -1.98 9.81 -15.87
N PRO A 129 -3.21 9.49 -16.32
CA PRO A 129 -4.39 10.31 -16.04
C PRO A 129 -4.63 10.45 -14.53
N MET A 130 -4.67 11.68 -14.05
CA MET A 130 -4.89 11.98 -12.64
C MET A 130 -6.19 12.73 -12.40
N VAL A 131 -6.83 12.45 -11.27
CA VAL A 131 -7.93 13.28 -10.79
C VAL A 131 -7.42 14.69 -10.51
N PRO A 132 -8.09 15.76 -11.02
CA PRO A 132 -7.68 17.13 -10.75
C PRO A 132 -7.55 17.40 -9.25
N GLY A 133 -6.43 17.98 -8.86
CA GLY A 133 -6.15 18.23 -7.44
C GLY A 133 -5.05 19.26 -7.25
N THR A 134 -4.65 19.49 -6.01
CA THR A 134 -3.53 20.35 -5.68
C THR A 134 -2.22 19.54 -5.68
N PRO A 135 -1.14 20.05 -6.28
CA PRO A 135 0.15 19.37 -6.29
C PRO A 135 0.80 19.36 -4.90
N GLU A 136 0.50 20.36 -4.09
CA GLU A 136 1.05 20.58 -2.75
C GLU A 136 -0.06 20.75 -1.71
N PRO A 137 0.24 20.56 -0.42
CA PRO A 137 -0.69 20.89 0.65
C PRO A 137 -1.12 22.36 0.56
N VAL A 138 -2.35 22.64 0.93
CA VAL A 138 -2.91 23.99 0.83
C VAL A 138 -3.23 24.61 2.19
N ASP A 139 -2.96 25.90 2.32
CA ASP A 139 -3.53 26.72 3.39
C ASP A 139 -4.94 27.22 3.02
N THR A 140 -5.62 27.84 3.98
CA THR A 140 -7.00 28.35 3.77
C THR A 140 -7.10 29.39 2.67
N LYS A 141 -6.05 30.21 2.43
CA LYS A 141 -6.08 31.27 1.40
C LYS A 141 -5.90 30.68 0.01
N GLN A 142 -4.94 29.76 -0.12
CA GLN A 142 -4.67 29.05 -1.37
C GLN A 142 -5.83 28.12 -1.75
N ALA A 143 -6.47 27.50 -0.75
CA ALA A 143 -7.53 26.51 -0.94
C ALA A 143 -8.73 27.09 -1.73
N ARG A 144 -9.14 28.33 -1.50
CA ARG A 144 -10.27 28.96 -2.23
C ARG A 144 -9.96 29.03 -3.73
N LYS A 145 -8.80 29.56 -4.08
CA LYS A 145 -8.37 29.70 -5.48
C LYS A 145 -8.25 28.33 -6.17
N GLN A 146 -7.69 27.35 -5.45
CA GLN A 146 -7.55 26.00 -5.98
C GLN A 146 -8.92 25.30 -6.13
N ALA A 147 -9.83 25.51 -5.17
CA ALA A 147 -11.17 24.97 -5.24
C ALA A 147 -11.96 25.49 -6.45
N GLU A 148 -11.82 26.77 -6.78
CA GLU A 148 -12.42 27.35 -8.00
C GLU A 148 -11.86 26.70 -9.28
N ARG A 149 -10.56 26.44 -9.32
CA ARG A 149 -9.88 25.77 -10.45
C ARG A 149 -10.30 24.32 -10.62
N ILE A 150 -10.36 23.57 -9.50
CA ILE A 150 -10.68 22.15 -9.50
C ILE A 150 -12.18 21.92 -9.70
N GLY A 151 -13.03 22.80 -9.15
CA GLY A 151 -14.50 22.71 -9.15
C GLY A 151 -15.04 21.75 -8.09
N PHE A 152 -16.29 22.00 -7.66
CA PHE A 152 -16.99 21.16 -6.68
C PHE A 152 -17.75 19.99 -7.36
N PRO A 153 -18.00 18.90 -6.65
CA PRO A 153 -17.58 18.60 -5.27
C PRO A 153 -16.09 18.31 -5.14
N LEU A 154 -15.53 18.62 -3.97
CA LEU A 154 -14.12 18.40 -3.62
C LEU A 154 -13.97 17.41 -2.50
N LEU A 155 -12.80 16.81 -2.41
CA LEU A 155 -12.35 16.01 -1.30
C LEU A 155 -11.16 16.68 -0.62
N VAL A 156 -11.29 17.01 0.65
CA VAL A 156 -10.17 17.38 1.52
C VAL A 156 -9.54 16.10 2.04
N LYS A 157 -8.23 15.91 1.87
CA LYS A 157 -7.50 14.69 2.27
C LYS A 157 -6.26 15.05 3.07
N ALA A 158 -5.95 14.28 4.12
CA ALA A 158 -4.67 14.36 4.79
C ALA A 158 -3.52 13.98 3.84
N SER A 159 -2.40 14.68 3.93
CA SER A 159 -1.20 14.42 3.11
C SER A 159 -0.57 13.07 3.42
N PHE A 160 -0.67 12.63 4.65
CA PHE A 160 -0.08 11.39 5.13
C PHE A 160 -1.17 10.41 5.59
N GLY A 161 -0.86 9.11 5.50
CA GLY A 161 -1.73 8.04 5.94
C GLY A 161 -2.78 7.59 4.91
N GLY A 162 -3.56 6.58 5.29
CA GLY A 162 -4.55 5.90 4.45
C GLY A 162 -5.82 5.53 5.22
N GLY A 163 -6.65 4.64 4.63
CA GLY A 163 -7.85 4.13 5.28
C GLY A 163 -8.98 5.13 5.46
N GLY A 164 -8.98 6.22 4.67
CA GLY A 164 -10.08 7.21 4.67
C GLY A 164 -10.15 8.15 5.88
N LYS A 165 -9.16 8.11 6.78
CA LYS A 165 -9.10 9.01 7.93
C LYS A 165 -8.69 10.41 7.48
N GLY A 166 -9.35 11.45 8.01
CA GLY A 166 -9.11 12.85 7.64
C GLY A 166 -9.58 13.20 6.25
N MET A 167 -10.58 12.48 5.69
CA MET A 167 -11.20 12.79 4.40
C MET A 167 -12.59 13.41 4.58
N HIS A 168 -12.81 14.56 3.93
CA HIS A 168 -14.08 15.29 3.99
C HIS A 168 -14.54 15.73 2.60
N ILE A 169 -15.76 15.34 2.23
CA ILE A 169 -16.41 15.78 0.99
C ILE A 169 -16.96 17.18 1.20
N VAL A 170 -16.60 18.09 0.29
CA VAL A 170 -17.04 19.47 0.26
C VAL A 170 -17.83 19.69 -1.03
N ARG A 171 -19.12 19.99 -0.90
CA ARG A 171 -20.02 20.11 -2.05
C ARG A 171 -20.11 21.54 -2.60
N ASP A 172 -19.74 22.52 -1.80
CA ASP A 172 -19.81 23.95 -2.15
C ASP A 172 -18.73 24.76 -1.40
N ALA A 173 -18.55 26.01 -1.84
CA ALA A 173 -17.53 26.91 -1.29
C ALA A 173 -17.78 27.33 0.17
N ALA A 174 -19.05 27.33 0.63
CA ALA A 174 -19.37 27.77 1.99
C ALA A 174 -18.84 26.84 3.05
N HIS A 175 -18.75 25.55 2.76
CA HIS A 175 -18.27 24.52 3.69
C HIS A 175 -16.76 24.22 3.59
N LEU A 176 -16.04 24.84 2.63
CA LEU A 176 -14.63 24.54 2.37
C LEU A 176 -13.73 24.83 3.58
N GLU A 177 -13.88 25.98 4.20
CA GLU A 177 -13.01 26.42 5.29
C GLU A 177 -13.16 25.53 6.54
N GLU A 178 -14.39 25.15 6.87
CA GLU A 178 -14.67 24.23 7.97
C GLU A 178 -14.08 22.86 7.72
N ALA A 179 -14.23 22.32 6.51
CA ALA A 179 -13.68 21.04 6.12
C ALA A 179 -12.14 21.01 6.17
N LEU A 180 -11.49 22.09 5.75
CA LEU A 180 -10.02 22.23 5.86
C LEU A 180 -9.55 22.22 7.31
N LYS A 181 -10.19 23.02 8.18
CA LYS A 181 -9.86 23.06 9.61
C LYS A 181 -10.07 21.72 10.29
N ARG A 182 -11.14 21.03 9.93
CA ARG A 182 -11.44 19.69 10.45
C ARG A 182 -10.45 18.67 9.95
N GLY A 183 -10.20 18.62 8.64
CA GLY A 183 -9.21 17.72 8.04
C GLY A 183 -7.82 17.90 8.61
N ALA A 184 -7.36 19.14 8.79
CA ALA A 184 -6.05 19.43 9.39
C ALA A 184 -5.94 18.99 10.86
N ARG A 185 -7.02 19.15 11.66
CA ARG A 185 -7.04 18.65 13.05
C ARG A 185 -6.96 17.12 13.10
N GLU A 186 -7.76 16.45 12.28
CA GLU A 186 -7.77 14.99 12.20
C GLU A 186 -6.43 14.46 11.69
N ALA A 187 -5.84 15.08 10.65
CA ALA A 187 -4.53 14.72 10.13
C ALA A 187 -3.44 14.84 11.21
N ARG A 188 -3.45 15.91 11.97
CA ARG A 188 -2.53 16.08 13.12
C ARG A 188 -2.74 15.02 14.19
N SER A 189 -3.98 14.69 14.50
CA SER A 189 -4.31 13.69 15.55
C SER A 189 -3.91 12.27 15.16
N TYR A 190 -4.15 11.88 13.90
CA TYR A 190 -3.89 10.50 13.45
C TYR A 190 -2.47 10.28 12.93
N PHE A 191 -1.87 11.31 12.33
CA PHE A 191 -0.61 11.18 11.59
C PHE A 191 0.50 12.11 12.11
N GLY A 192 0.19 12.97 13.10
CA GLY A 192 1.15 13.93 13.70
C GLY A 192 1.39 15.19 12.84
N ARG A 193 0.78 15.31 11.66
CA ARG A 193 1.01 16.38 10.67
C ARG A 193 -0.32 16.92 10.15
N PRO A 194 -0.50 18.27 10.08
CA PRO A 194 -1.79 18.89 9.74
C PRO A 194 -2.03 19.13 8.25
N GLU A 195 -1.07 18.78 7.39
CA GLU A 195 -1.11 19.10 5.97
C GLU A 195 -2.26 18.38 5.25
N VAL A 196 -3.00 19.10 4.42
CA VAL A 196 -4.13 18.60 3.63
C VAL A 196 -4.07 19.04 2.18
N PHE A 197 -4.58 18.19 1.29
CA PHE A 197 -4.77 18.44 -0.14
C PHE A 197 -6.23 18.63 -0.50
N LEU A 198 -6.46 19.21 -1.69
CA LEU A 198 -7.76 19.20 -2.37
C LEU A 198 -7.69 18.32 -3.60
N GLU A 199 -8.69 17.48 -3.80
CA GLU A 199 -8.90 16.72 -5.03
C GLU A 199 -10.35 16.84 -5.49
N ARG A 200 -10.60 16.68 -6.78
CA ARG A 200 -11.96 16.53 -7.32
C ARG A 200 -12.59 15.28 -6.70
N TYR A 201 -13.77 15.42 -6.13
CA TYR A 201 -14.54 14.26 -5.70
C TYR A 201 -15.30 13.66 -6.89
N VAL A 202 -15.16 12.36 -7.09
CA VAL A 202 -15.87 11.64 -8.14
C VAL A 202 -17.01 10.86 -7.49
N ASP A 203 -18.23 11.29 -7.77
CA ASP A 203 -19.44 10.59 -7.32
C ASP A 203 -19.59 9.26 -8.08
N ARG A 204 -20.00 8.20 -7.38
CA ARG A 204 -20.24 6.86 -7.95
C ARG A 204 -19.05 6.28 -8.71
N ALA A 205 -17.85 6.52 -8.20
CA ALA A 205 -16.64 5.96 -8.79
C ALA A 205 -16.57 4.44 -8.64
N HIS A 206 -16.07 3.77 -9.66
CA HIS A 206 -15.53 2.42 -9.53
C HIS A 206 -14.10 2.50 -9.03
N HIS A 207 -13.74 1.62 -8.10
CA HIS A 207 -12.37 1.46 -7.64
C HIS A 207 -11.75 0.26 -8.35
N VAL A 208 -10.99 0.53 -9.38
CA VAL A 208 -10.27 -0.49 -10.17
C VAL A 208 -8.78 -0.28 -9.96
N GLU A 209 -8.07 -1.35 -9.62
CA GLU A 209 -6.61 -1.30 -9.37
C GLU A 209 -5.86 -2.25 -10.29
N ALA A 210 -4.67 -1.81 -10.74
CA ALA A 210 -3.76 -2.60 -11.57
C ALA A 210 -2.85 -3.47 -10.71
N GLN A 211 -2.72 -4.76 -11.05
CA GLN A 211 -1.68 -5.61 -10.50
C GLN A 211 -0.47 -5.60 -11.41
N ILE A 212 0.63 -5.09 -10.89
CA ILE A 212 1.92 -5.03 -11.60
C ILE A 212 2.93 -5.96 -10.90
N LEU A 213 3.76 -6.58 -11.70
CA LEU A 213 4.95 -7.30 -11.25
C LEU A 213 6.15 -6.81 -12.05
N ALA A 214 7.25 -6.52 -11.36
CA ALA A 214 8.52 -6.14 -11.97
C ALA A 214 9.66 -7.01 -11.45
N ASP A 215 10.71 -7.16 -12.27
CA ASP A 215 11.94 -7.86 -11.88
C ASP A 215 13.14 -6.91 -11.86
N THR A 216 14.28 -7.41 -11.40
CA THR A 216 15.54 -6.65 -11.34
C THR A 216 16.21 -6.44 -12.70
N HIS A 217 15.62 -6.97 -13.79
CA HIS A 217 16.13 -6.84 -15.15
C HIS A 217 15.37 -5.76 -15.95
N GLY A 218 14.42 -5.05 -15.30
CA GLY A 218 13.62 -4.00 -15.93
C GLY A 218 12.38 -4.51 -16.68
N ASN A 219 12.05 -5.80 -16.54
CA ASN A 219 10.77 -6.29 -17.05
C ASN A 219 9.64 -5.86 -16.13
N VAL A 220 8.59 -5.29 -16.72
CA VAL A 220 7.37 -4.88 -16.01
C VAL A 220 6.18 -5.47 -16.73
N VAL A 221 5.35 -6.21 -16.00
CA VAL A 221 4.17 -6.88 -16.57
C VAL A 221 2.91 -6.48 -15.81
N PHE A 222 1.84 -6.24 -16.55
CA PHE A 222 0.49 -6.10 -16.00
C PHE A 222 -0.16 -7.49 -15.94
N LEU A 223 -0.60 -7.90 -14.75
CA LEU A 223 -1.20 -9.20 -14.47
C LEU A 223 -2.74 -9.16 -14.46
N GLY A 224 -3.34 -8.04 -14.81
CA GLY A 224 -4.77 -7.80 -14.76
C GLY A 224 -5.15 -6.77 -13.71
N GLU A 225 -6.43 -6.49 -13.65
CA GLU A 225 -7.01 -5.55 -12.69
C GLU A 225 -7.88 -6.27 -11.65
N ARG A 226 -8.14 -5.58 -10.55
CA ARG A 226 -9.16 -5.95 -9.57
C ARG A 226 -10.17 -4.81 -9.44
N ASP A 227 -11.45 -5.15 -9.44
CA ASP A 227 -12.53 -4.23 -9.06
C ASP A 227 -12.75 -4.36 -7.54
N CYS A 228 -12.48 -3.28 -6.83
CA CYS A 228 -12.58 -3.17 -5.38
C CYS A 228 -13.66 -2.15 -4.97
N THR A 229 -14.68 -1.96 -5.80
CA THR A 229 -15.73 -0.96 -5.60
C THR A 229 -16.57 -1.21 -4.36
N VAL A 230 -16.81 -2.49 -4.04
CA VAL A 230 -17.60 -2.87 -2.86
C VAL A 230 -16.78 -2.71 -1.59
N GLN A 231 -16.98 -1.60 -0.93
CA GLN A 231 -16.24 -1.18 0.27
C GLN A 231 -17.15 -0.74 1.40
N ARG A 232 -16.68 -0.90 2.64
CA ARG A 232 -17.30 -0.31 3.83
C ARG A 232 -16.28 0.59 4.52
N ARG A 233 -16.57 1.87 4.61
CA ARG A 233 -15.66 2.87 5.23
C ARG A 233 -14.23 2.78 4.68
N TYR A 234 -14.11 2.68 3.34
CA TYR A 234 -12.83 2.55 2.60
C TYR A 234 -12.09 1.23 2.85
N GLN A 235 -12.72 0.24 3.47
CA GLN A 235 -12.21 -1.12 3.58
C GLN A 235 -12.85 -1.97 2.49
N LYS A 236 -12.04 -2.59 1.66
CA LYS A 236 -12.46 -3.52 0.61
C LYS A 236 -13.14 -4.72 1.24
N LEU A 237 -14.33 -5.07 0.74
CA LEU A 237 -15.11 -6.23 1.21
C LEU A 237 -15.19 -7.32 0.15
N ILE A 238 -15.32 -6.93 -1.12
CA ILE A 238 -15.33 -7.83 -2.27
C ILE A 238 -14.36 -7.29 -3.28
N GLU A 239 -13.48 -8.14 -3.76
CA GLU A 239 -12.58 -7.89 -4.86
C GLU A 239 -12.82 -8.94 -5.93
N GLU A 240 -12.98 -8.50 -7.17
CA GLU A 240 -13.25 -9.40 -8.29
C GLU A 240 -12.36 -9.05 -9.51
N THR A 241 -12.12 -10.05 -10.33
CA THR A 241 -11.38 -9.90 -11.59
C THR A 241 -11.99 -10.84 -12.64
N PRO A 242 -12.11 -10.40 -13.91
CA PRO A 242 -11.88 -9.05 -14.39
C PRO A 242 -12.96 -8.07 -13.92
N SER A 243 -12.65 -6.76 -13.92
CA SER A 243 -13.65 -5.73 -13.66
C SER A 243 -14.69 -5.68 -14.79
N THR A 244 -15.96 -5.63 -14.41
CA THR A 244 -17.07 -5.41 -15.35
C THR A 244 -17.30 -3.94 -15.68
N ALA A 245 -16.60 -3.04 -14.98
CA ALA A 245 -16.73 -1.59 -15.17
C ALA A 245 -15.87 -1.03 -16.32
N ILE A 246 -14.93 -1.80 -16.84
CA ILE A 246 -14.03 -1.39 -17.93
C ILE A 246 -14.10 -2.37 -19.11
N ASP A 247 -14.05 -1.82 -20.32
CA ASP A 247 -13.90 -2.58 -21.56
C ASP A 247 -12.44 -2.90 -21.88
N ASP A 248 -12.20 -3.67 -22.94
CA ASP A 248 -10.86 -4.08 -23.33
C ASP A 248 -9.97 -2.89 -23.70
N ALA A 249 -10.53 -1.88 -24.40
CA ALA A 249 -9.78 -0.68 -24.77
C ALA A 249 -9.37 0.15 -23.54
N MET A 250 -10.22 0.22 -22.51
CA MET A 250 -9.88 0.85 -21.24
C MET A 250 -8.83 0.03 -20.49
N ARG A 251 -8.94 -1.30 -20.51
CA ARG A 251 -7.98 -2.22 -19.88
C ARG A 251 -6.58 -2.07 -20.47
N GLU A 252 -6.46 -1.96 -21.79
CA GLU A 252 -5.18 -1.70 -22.45
C GLU A 252 -4.58 -0.37 -22.01
N ARG A 253 -5.35 0.73 -22.05
CA ARG A 253 -4.88 2.05 -21.60
C ARG A 253 -4.49 2.04 -20.12
N PHE A 254 -5.22 1.30 -19.30
CA PHE A 254 -4.94 1.17 -17.87
C PHE A 254 -3.65 0.38 -17.64
N ALA A 255 -3.42 -0.70 -18.39
CA ALA A 255 -2.20 -1.47 -18.36
C ALA A 255 -0.98 -0.64 -18.78
N ASP A 256 -1.08 0.08 -19.91
CA ASP A 256 -0.01 0.93 -20.40
C ASP A 256 0.38 2.02 -19.40
N ALA A 257 -0.61 2.71 -18.84
CA ALA A 257 -0.38 3.74 -17.85
C ALA A 257 0.27 3.18 -16.56
N ALA A 258 -0.19 2.02 -16.09
CA ALA A 258 0.37 1.37 -14.90
C ALA A 258 1.80 0.88 -15.12
N VAL A 259 2.10 0.30 -16.28
CA VAL A 259 3.46 -0.13 -16.66
C VAL A 259 4.39 1.07 -16.80
N ALA A 260 3.93 2.16 -17.44
CA ALA A 260 4.72 3.38 -17.56
C ALA A 260 5.07 3.98 -16.19
N LEU A 261 4.08 4.05 -15.28
CA LEU A 261 4.29 4.54 -13.91
C LEU A 261 5.37 3.74 -13.17
N VAL A 262 5.30 2.41 -13.24
CA VAL A 262 6.24 1.54 -12.51
C VAL A 262 7.66 1.60 -13.08
N ARG A 263 7.81 1.91 -14.37
CA ARG A 263 9.14 2.11 -14.97
C ARG A 263 9.84 3.39 -14.52
N GLU A 264 9.09 4.37 -14.01
CA GLU A 264 9.61 5.63 -13.48
C GLU A 264 9.91 5.56 -11.97
N THR A 265 9.61 4.42 -11.31
CA THR A 265 9.86 4.20 -9.87
C THR A 265 10.99 3.21 -9.63
#